data_a330e78e49991bf5e228ed3ecebac26f
#
_entry.id   a330e78e49991bf5e228ed3ecebac26f
#
_cell.length_a   1.000
_cell.length_b   1.000
_cell.length_c   1.000
_cell.angle_alpha   90.00
_cell.angle_beta   90.00
_cell.angle_gamma   90.00
#
_symmetry.space_group_name_H-M   'P 1'
#
loop_
_entity.id
_entity.type
_entity.pdbx_description
1 polymer ?
#
loop_
_entity_poly.entity_id
_entity_poly.type
_entity_poly.pdbx_seq_one_letter_code
_entity_poly.pdbx_strand_id
1 'polypeptide(L)'
;MAQHDYIIANQGFPSFRSDMNNAFNATVTNNSGTSEPTTKYSGMIFADTNTSGKIIFKYYNGSAFVSVFEVSTTGATATIPSTVTIEGESDPNAIPFAIALGG
;
A
#
# COMPACT_ATOMS: atom_id res chain seq x y z
N MET A 1 2.51 9.80 -14.05
CA MET A 1 1.45 9.54 -13.10
C MET A 1 1.57 8.12 -12.57
N ALA A 2 1.47 7.97 -11.25
CA ALA A 2 1.72 6.68 -10.61
C ALA A 2 0.47 5.81 -10.48
N GLN A 3 -0.70 6.35 -10.69
CA GLN A 3 -1.95 5.60 -10.60
C GLN A 3 -2.60 5.51 -11.97
N HIS A 4 -3.35 4.44 -12.21
CA HIS A 4 -3.99 4.22 -13.49
C HIS A 4 -5.28 3.42 -13.25
N ASP A 5 -6.25 3.58 -14.12
CA ASP A 5 -7.50 2.83 -14.00
C ASP A 5 -7.40 1.44 -14.63
N TYR A 6 -6.27 1.13 -15.29
CA TYR A 6 -6.02 -0.14 -15.96
C TYR A 6 -6.95 -0.45 -17.10
N ILE A 7 -7.53 0.60 -17.67
CA ILE A 7 -8.35 0.46 -18.88
C ILE A 7 -7.64 1.20 -19.99
N ILE A 8 -7.32 0.48 -21.06
CA ILE A 8 -6.64 1.05 -22.21
C ILE A 8 -7.67 1.26 -23.29
N ALA A 9 -8.03 2.52 -23.53
CA ALA A 9 -9.04 2.84 -24.51
C ALA A 9 -8.47 2.64 -25.91
N ASN A 10 -9.37 2.43 -26.87
CA ASN A 10 -8.99 2.33 -28.28
C ASN A 10 -8.60 3.73 -28.73
N GLN A 11 -7.37 3.91 -29.17
CA GLN A 11 -6.84 5.24 -29.45
C GLN A 11 -5.64 5.13 -30.38
N GLY A 12 -5.14 6.28 -30.81
CA GLY A 12 -3.99 6.33 -31.70
C GLY A 12 -2.76 5.72 -31.06
N PHE A 13 -1.83 5.27 -31.89
CA PHE A 13 -0.68 4.52 -31.42
C PHE A 13 0.17 5.22 -30.37
N PRO A 14 0.54 6.51 -30.53
CA PRO A 14 1.34 7.17 -29.49
C PRO A 14 0.58 7.26 -28.15
N SER A 15 -0.72 7.53 -28.19
CA SER A 15 -1.52 7.61 -26.98
C SER A 15 -1.68 6.25 -26.34
N PHE A 16 -1.81 5.21 -27.15
CA PHE A 16 -1.91 3.84 -26.65
C PHE A 16 -0.63 3.46 -25.93
N ARG A 17 0.53 3.77 -26.50
CA ARG A 17 1.79 3.46 -25.88
C ARG A 17 1.97 4.19 -24.55
N SER A 18 1.61 5.48 -24.55
CA SER A 18 1.71 6.28 -23.34
C SER A 18 0.81 5.72 -22.24
N ASP A 19 -0.40 5.32 -22.60
CA ASP A 19 -1.36 4.78 -21.66
C ASP A 19 -0.87 3.43 -21.09
N MET A 20 -0.28 2.58 -21.91
CA MET A 20 0.30 1.34 -21.44
C MET A 20 1.47 1.59 -20.49
N ASN A 21 2.32 2.56 -20.82
CA ASN A 21 3.45 2.89 -19.95
C ASN A 21 2.96 3.43 -18.61
N ASN A 22 1.90 4.19 -18.61
CA ASN A 22 1.33 4.70 -17.37
C ASN A 22 0.74 3.56 -16.54
N ALA A 23 0.11 2.58 -17.17
CA ALA A 23 -0.43 1.42 -16.47
C ALA A 23 0.70 0.59 -15.86
N PHE A 24 1.80 0.39 -16.57
CA PHE A 24 2.94 -0.33 -16.05
C PHE A 24 3.57 0.43 -14.88
N ASN A 25 3.67 1.76 -15.00
CA ASN A 25 4.23 2.55 -13.93
C ASN A 25 3.36 2.46 -12.67
N ALA A 26 2.05 2.52 -12.83
CA ALA A 26 1.14 2.37 -11.71
C ALA A 26 1.31 1.00 -11.05
N THR A 27 1.47 -0.04 -11.85
CA THR A 27 1.65 -1.39 -11.32
C THR A 27 2.96 -1.50 -10.53
N VAL A 28 4.05 -1.00 -11.08
CA VAL A 28 5.35 -1.15 -10.45
C VAL A 28 5.48 -0.30 -9.19
N THR A 29 4.71 0.76 -9.07
CA THR A 29 4.75 1.63 -7.90
C THR A 29 3.64 1.33 -6.91
N ASN A 30 2.90 0.25 -7.09
CA ASN A 30 1.76 -0.14 -6.26
C ASN A 30 0.73 0.99 -6.19
N ASN A 31 0.47 1.63 -7.32
CA ASN A 31 -0.50 2.73 -7.43
C ASN A 31 -0.19 3.86 -6.46
N SER A 32 1.08 4.17 -6.28
CA SER A 32 1.50 5.17 -5.28
C SER A 32 0.88 6.54 -5.56
N GLY A 33 0.57 7.24 -4.51
CA GLY A 33 -0.01 8.57 -4.62
C GLY A 33 -0.41 9.11 -3.26
N THR A 34 -0.84 10.36 -3.24
CA THR A 34 -1.22 11.02 -2.00
C THR A 34 -2.70 10.84 -1.69
N SER A 35 -3.45 10.23 -2.57
CA SER A 35 -4.87 9.93 -2.35
C SER A 35 -5.18 8.56 -2.93
N GLU A 36 -6.27 7.97 -2.48
CA GLU A 36 -6.66 6.66 -2.96
C GLU A 36 -6.93 6.66 -4.46
N PRO A 37 -6.60 5.58 -5.16
CA PRO A 37 -6.96 5.47 -6.57
C PRO A 37 -8.46 5.59 -6.74
N THR A 38 -8.89 6.26 -7.80
CA THR A 38 -10.32 6.39 -8.08
C THR A 38 -10.90 5.08 -8.58
N THR A 39 -10.11 4.30 -9.32
CA THR A 39 -10.54 2.99 -9.79
C THR A 39 -9.95 1.96 -8.84
N LYS A 40 -10.79 1.15 -8.23
CA LYS A 40 -10.37 0.22 -7.20
C LYS A 40 -10.81 -1.19 -7.54
N TYR A 41 -9.91 -2.13 -7.35
CA TYR A 41 -10.18 -3.54 -7.56
C TYR A 41 -9.84 -4.28 -6.28
N SER A 42 -10.70 -5.18 -5.86
CA SER A 42 -10.44 -5.99 -4.68
C SER A 42 -9.09 -6.70 -4.83
N GLY A 43 -8.27 -6.60 -3.83
CA GLY A 43 -6.93 -7.18 -3.87
C GLY A 43 -5.83 -6.25 -4.32
N MET A 44 -6.17 -5.01 -4.70
CA MET A 44 -5.13 -4.09 -5.15
C MET A 44 -4.40 -3.48 -3.96
N ILE A 45 -3.15 -3.12 -4.19
CA ILE A 45 -2.31 -2.49 -3.18
C ILE A 45 -2.12 -1.02 -3.55
N PHE A 46 -2.19 -0.16 -2.56
CA PHE A 46 -2.01 1.28 -2.72
C PHE A 46 -0.89 1.71 -1.79
N ALA A 47 0.14 2.33 -2.36
CA ALA A 47 1.25 2.89 -1.58
C ALA A 47 0.92 4.36 -1.31
N ASP A 48 0.44 4.65 -0.13
CA ASP A 48 0.00 5.99 0.27
C ASP A 48 1.20 6.82 0.68
N THR A 49 1.49 7.85 -0.08
CA THR A 49 2.64 8.73 0.16
C THR A 49 2.22 10.06 0.78
N ASN A 50 1.00 10.19 1.24
CA ASN A 50 0.49 11.44 1.78
C ASN A 50 1.13 11.87 3.10
N THR A 51 1.65 10.94 3.88
CA THR A 51 2.28 11.24 5.15
C THR A 51 3.78 11.44 4.96
N SER A 52 4.29 12.58 5.41
CA SER A 52 5.72 12.87 5.29
C SER A 52 6.53 11.87 6.10
N GLY A 53 7.60 11.40 5.53
CA GLY A 53 8.55 10.52 6.22
C GLY A 53 8.23 9.04 6.13
N LYS A 54 7.14 8.66 5.54
CA LYS A 54 6.79 7.24 5.42
C LYS A 54 5.84 6.97 4.26
N ILE A 55 5.81 5.72 3.84
CA ILE A 55 4.86 5.24 2.86
C ILE A 55 4.02 4.17 3.56
N ILE A 56 2.69 4.31 3.51
CA ILE A 56 1.79 3.36 4.14
C ILE A 56 1.22 2.46 3.06
N PHE A 57 1.45 1.16 3.19
CA PHE A 57 0.96 0.19 2.22
C PHE A 57 -0.43 -0.28 2.66
N LYS A 58 -1.40 -0.11 1.78
CA LYS A 58 -2.80 -0.43 2.05
C LYS A 58 -3.33 -1.42 1.04
N TYR A 59 -4.22 -2.28 1.50
CA TYR A 59 -4.80 -3.34 0.68
C TYR A 59 -6.30 -3.08 0.56
N TYR A 60 -6.84 -3.15 -0.65
CA TYR A 60 -8.27 -2.95 -0.85
C TYR A 60 -9.00 -4.27 -0.67
N ASN A 61 -9.88 -4.32 0.32
CA ASN A 61 -10.60 -5.55 0.66
C ASN A 61 -11.95 -5.68 -0.06
N GLY A 62 -12.24 -4.80 -1.00
CA GLY A 62 -13.50 -4.77 -1.70
C GLY A 62 -14.45 -3.69 -1.18
N SER A 63 -14.15 -3.14 -0.01
CA SER A 63 -14.97 -2.08 0.59
C SER A 63 -14.14 -0.87 0.96
N ALA A 64 -12.94 -1.08 1.44
CA ALA A 64 -12.09 0.02 1.88
C ALA A 64 -10.63 -0.41 1.80
N PHE A 65 -9.74 0.57 1.81
CA PHE A 65 -8.31 0.32 1.91
C PHE A 65 -7.95 0.15 3.38
N VAL A 66 -7.25 -0.93 3.68
CA VAL A 66 -6.84 -1.27 5.04
C VAL A 66 -5.33 -1.13 5.11
N SER A 67 -4.84 -0.38 6.09
CA SER A 67 -3.39 -0.21 6.29
C SER A 67 -2.79 -1.51 6.78
N VAL A 68 -1.70 -1.94 6.15
CA VAL A 68 -1.05 -3.20 6.49
C VAL A 68 0.29 -2.95 7.15
N PHE A 69 1.14 -2.13 6.56
CA PHE A 69 2.42 -1.79 7.17
C PHE A 69 2.92 -0.46 6.61
N GLU A 70 3.89 0.14 7.30
CA GLU A 70 4.48 1.41 6.94
C GLU A 70 5.97 1.25 6.79
N VAL A 71 6.55 1.96 5.85
CA VAL A 71 7.99 1.94 5.62
C VAL A 71 8.52 3.36 5.72
N SER A 72 9.58 3.55 6.48
CA SER A 72 10.21 4.85 6.60
C SER A 72 10.90 5.24 5.30
N THR A 73 10.77 6.50 4.90
CA THR A 73 11.49 7.00 3.73
C THR A 73 12.79 7.69 4.14
N THR A 74 13.04 7.83 5.45
CA THR A 74 14.23 8.50 5.95
C THR A 74 15.18 7.58 6.67
N GLY A 75 14.79 6.34 6.88
CA GLY A 75 15.60 5.36 7.57
C GLY A 75 15.31 3.98 7.03
N ALA A 76 15.71 2.96 7.77
CA ALA A 76 15.60 1.57 7.33
C ALA A 76 14.61 0.78 8.18
N THR A 77 13.53 1.40 8.63
CA THR A 77 12.58 0.73 9.51
C THR A 77 11.24 0.53 8.81
N ALA A 78 10.56 -0.53 9.22
CA ALA A 78 9.18 -0.78 8.80
C ALA A 78 8.37 -1.05 10.06
N THR A 79 7.12 -0.63 10.07
CA THR A 79 6.27 -0.72 11.25
C THR A 79 4.91 -1.28 10.86
N ILE A 80 4.36 -2.12 11.73
CA ILE A 80 3.00 -2.60 11.55
C ILE A 80 2.10 -1.72 12.41
N PRO A 81 1.12 -1.01 11.80
CA PRO A 81 0.25 -0.12 12.57
C PRO A 81 -0.51 -0.86 13.66
N SER A 82 -0.83 -0.16 14.73
CA SER A 82 -1.53 -0.76 15.87
C SER A 82 -2.93 -1.25 15.51
N THR A 83 -3.46 -0.81 14.37
CA THR A 83 -4.78 -1.27 13.93
C THR A 83 -4.74 -2.65 13.28
N VAL A 84 -3.54 -3.18 13.03
CA VAL A 84 -3.40 -4.49 12.42
C VAL A 84 -3.39 -5.54 13.53
N THR A 85 -4.22 -6.57 13.38
CA THR A 85 -4.26 -7.68 14.32
C THR A 85 -3.42 -8.81 13.78
N ILE A 86 -2.48 -9.29 14.60
CA ILE A 86 -1.66 -10.41 14.19
C ILE A 86 -2.26 -11.66 14.78
N GLU A 87 -2.86 -12.47 13.91
CA GLU A 87 -3.53 -13.65 14.34
C GLU A 87 -2.55 -14.69 14.84
N GLY A 88 -2.88 -15.37 15.89
CA GLY A 88 -1.96 -16.33 16.49
C GLY A 88 -1.14 -15.76 17.61
N GLU A 89 -1.19 -14.44 17.80
CA GLU A 89 -0.48 -13.79 18.89
C GLU A 89 -1.40 -13.80 20.09
N SER A 90 -1.05 -14.51 21.11
CA SER A 90 -1.91 -14.59 22.28
C SER A 90 -1.88 -13.28 23.09
N ASP A 91 -0.76 -12.60 23.09
CA ASP A 91 -0.63 -11.35 23.81
C ASP A 91 0.50 -10.54 23.19
N PRO A 92 0.18 -9.57 22.38
CA PRO A 92 1.21 -8.77 21.72
C PRO A 92 2.11 -8.06 22.72
N ASN A 93 1.60 -7.80 23.88
CA ASN A 93 2.42 -7.13 24.85
C ASN A 93 3.31 -8.08 25.58
N ALA A 94 3.00 -9.32 25.53
CA ALA A 94 3.76 -10.27 26.24
C ALA A 94 5.10 -10.42 25.64
N ILE A 95 5.15 -10.22 24.42
CA ILE A 95 6.36 -10.36 23.79
C ILE A 95 7.40 -9.56 24.35
N PRO A 96 7.27 -8.38 24.55
CA PRO A 96 8.31 -7.60 25.05
C PRO A 96 8.55 -7.89 26.45
N PHE A 97 7.57 -8.28 27.10
CA PHE A 97 7.85 -8.39 28.39
C PHE A 97 7.66 -9.65 28.81
N ALA A 98 7.11 -10.31 28.08
CA ALA A 98 6.94 -11.61 28.42
C ALA A 98 8.26 -12.08 28.28
N ILE A 99 8.60 -11.49 27.70
CA ILE A 99 9.65 -11.73 27.59
C ILE A 99 10.21 -11.11 28.57
N ALA A 100 9.84 -10.20 28.74
CA ALA A 100 10.24 -9.50 29.66
C ALA A 100 9.84 -10.10 30.82
N LEU A 101 9.37 -10.81 30.81
CA LEU A 101 9.01 -11.29 31.75
C LEU A 101 9.06 -12.37 31.56
N GLY A 102 9.52 -12.42 30.95
CA GLY A 102 9.41 -13.09 30.67
C GLY A 102 8.86 -13.25 30.38
N GLY A 103 8.80 -13.21 30.63
CA GLY A 103 8.23 -13.17 30.23
C GLY A 103 8.35 -12.72 29.94
#